data_fcfb2d511f83b21bf4917e7e3331c70f
#
_entry.id   fcfb2d511f83b21bf4917e7e3331c70f
#
_cell.length_a   1.000
_cell.length_b   1.000
_cell.length_c   1.000
_cell.angle_alpha   90.00
_cell.angle_beta   90.00
_cell.angle_gamma   90.00
#
_symmetry.space_group_name_H-M   'P 1'
#
loop_
_entity.id
_entity.type
_entity.pdbx_description
1 polymer ?
#
loop_
_entity_poly.entity_id
_entity_poly.type
_entity_poly.pdbx_seq_one_letter_code
_entity_poly.pdbx_strand_id
1 'polypeptide(L)'
;MLQKFQNWLIANNYKLNTAKDYQGRIERLCKYENISLENLVTNITSILPQYETGEKYSYGSRSHTSVKQALRHFNKFLTQEER
;
A
#
# COMPACT_ATOMS: atom_id res chain seq x y z
N MET A 1 -11.39 1.63 5.70
CA MET A 1 -10.42 2.32 4.82
C MET A 1 -9.91 1.44 3.67
N LEU A 2 -9.49 0.22 3.95
CA LEU A 2 -8.98 -0.64 2.89
C LEU A 2 -10.04 -1.04 1.88
N GLN A 3 -11.29 -1.17 2.28
CA GLN A 3 -12.38 -1.41 1.34
C GLN A 3 -12.56 -0.23 0.39
N LYS A 4 -12.42 1.00 0.90
CA LYS A 4 -12.48 2.20 0.05
C LYS A 4 -11.32 2.22 -0.94
N PHE A 5 -10.13 1.80 -0.51
CA PHE A 5 -8.97 1.69 -1.39
C PHE A 5 -9.24 0.69 -2.51
N GLN A 6 -9.79 -0.48 -2.17
CA GLN A 6 -10.16 -1.48 -3.18
C GLN A 6 -11.16 -0.90 -4.17
N ASN A 7 -12.20 -0.24 -3.68
CA ASN A 7 -13.21 0.36 -4.53
C ASN A 7 -12.62 1.44 -5.44
N TRP A 8 -11.70 2.24 -4.90
CA TRP A 8 -11.02 3.28 -5.68
C TRP A 8 -10.20 2.67 -6.81
N LEU A 9 -9.49 1.57 -6.54
CA LEU A 9 -8.73 0.87 -7.57
C LEU A 9 -9.65 0.38 -8.69
N ILE A 10 -10.77 -0.23 -8.33
CA ILE A 10 -11.74 -0.72 -9.32
C ILE A 10 -12.28 0.44 -10.15
N ALA A 11 -12.59 1.57 -9.52
CA ALA A 11 -13.07 2.76 -10.22
C ALA A 11 -12.01 3.33 -11.17
N ASN A 12 -10.75 3.03 -10.94
CA ASN A 12 -9.65 3.46 -11.80
C ASN A 12 -9.22 2.35 -12.78
N ASN A 13 -10.13 1.45 -13.10
CA ASN A 13 -9.97 0.43 -14.13
C ASN A 13 -9.05 -0.73 -13.77
N TYR A 14 -8.77 -0.92 -12.48
CA TYR A 14 -8.05 -2.11 -12.04
C TYR A 14 -9.02 -3.27 -11.87
N LYS A 15 -8.56 -4.46 -12.17
CA LYS A 15 -9.38 -5.67 -11.99
C LYS A 15 -9.55 -5.97 -10.51
N LEU A 16 -10.66 -6.63 -10.17
CA LEU A 16 -10.94 -7.00 -8.78
C LEU A 16 -9.80 -7.78 -8.14
N ASN A 17 -9.22 -8.74 -8.87
CA ASN A 17 -8.12 -9.54 -8.35
C ASN A 17 -6.90 -8.69 -8.02
N THR A 18 -6.59 -7.72 -8.87
CA THR A 18 -5.48 -6.79 -8.65
C THR A 18 -5.75 -5.90 -7.44
N ALA A 19 -6.98 -5.39 -7.31
CA ALA A 19 -7.37 -4.55 -6.19
C ALA A 19 -7.27 -5.31 -4.87
N LYS A 20 -7.72 -6.57 -4.85
CA LYS A 20 -7.61 -7.43 -3.67
C LYS A 20 -6.14 -7.73 -3.32
N ASP A 21 -5.31 -7.93 -4.34
CA ASP A 21 -3.88 -8.17 -4.12
C ASP A 21 -3.21 -6.97 -3.47
N TYR A 22 -3.46 -5.77 -3.98
CA TYR A 22 -2.90 -4.56 -3.39
C TYR A 22 -3.38 -4.34 -1.97
N GLN A 23 -4.68 -4.55 -1.71
CA GLN A 23 -5.20 -4.46 -0.36
C GLN A 23 -4.50 -5.43 0.58
N GLY A 24 -4.36 -6.69 0.15
CA GLY A 24 -3.70 -7.71 0.95
C GLY A 24 -2.24 -7.38 1.23
N ARG A 25 -1.55 -6.76 0.29
CA ARG A 25 -0.16 -6.35 0.48
C ARG A 25 -0.04 -5.23 1.51
N ILE A 26 -0.97 -4.29 1.52
CA ILE A 26 -0.99 -3.24 2.54
C ILE A 26 -1.22 -3.86 3.93
N GLU A 27 -2.16 -4.81 4.04
CA GLU A 27 -2.43 -5.48 5.30
C GLU A 27 -1.20 -6.24 5.81
N ARG A 28 -0.54 -6.99 4.93
CA ARG A 28 0.65 -7.76 5.30
C ARG A 28 1.82 -6.84 5.66
N LEU A 29 1.94 -5.71 4.97
CA LEU A 29 2.97 -4.73 5.30
C LEU A 29 2.79 -4.19 6.72
N CYS A 30 1.57 -3.89 7.12
CA CYS A 30 1.30 -3.42 8.47
C CYS A 30 1.69 -4.49 9.50
N LYS A 31 1.42 -5.75 9.22
CA LYS A 31 1.85 -6.84 10.10
C LYS A 31 3.37 -6.97 10.15
N TYR A 32 4.01 -6.88 9.00
CA TYR A 32 5.47 -6.99 8.90
C TYR A 32 6.16 -5.87 9.68
N GLU A 33 5.67 -4.64 9.51
CA GLU A 33 6.23 -3.47 10.19
C GLU A 33 5.75 -3.35 11.63
N ASN A 34 4.78 -4.17 12.02
CA ASN A 34 4.17 -4.14 13.36
C ASN A 34 3.59 -2.75 13.68
N ILE A 35 2.85 -2.20 12.73
CA ILE A 35 2.19 -0.91 12.88
C ILE A 35 0.71 -1.04 12.55
N SER A 36 -0.10 -0.10 13.05
CA SER A 36 -1.50 -0.04 12.69
C SER A 36 -1.68 0.60 11.32
N LEU A 37 -2.84 0.40 10.72
CA LEU A 37 -3.17 1.06 9.46
C LEU A 37 -3.15 2.58 9.62
N GLU A 38 -3.62 3.09 10.76
CA GLU A 38 -3.60 4.52 11.04
C GLU A 38 -2.18 5.06 11.06
N ASN A 39 -1.24 4.33 11.65
CA ASN A 39 0.16 4.71 11.66
C ASN A 39 0.74 4.70 10.26
N LEU A 40 0.37 3.72 9.44
CA LEU A 40 0.80 3.68 8.05
C LEU A 40 0.31 4.92 7.30
N VAL A 41 -0.96 5.25 7.45
CA VAL A 41 -1.55 6.43 6.78
C VAL A 41 -0.83 7.70 7.21
N THR A 42 -0.59 7.87 8.50
CA THR A 42 0.07 9.06 9.04
C THR A 42 1.50 9.20 8.54
N ASN A 43 2.21 8.08 8.42
CA ASN A 43 3.64 8.08 8.13
C ASN A 43 3.99 7.63 6.71
N ILE A 44 3.00 7.53 5.82
CA ILE A 44 3.23 6.96 4.49
C ILE A 44 4.28 7.74 3.70
N THR A 45 4.33 9.05 3.86
CA THR A 45 5.31 9.89 3.16
C THR A 45 6.74 9.60 3.62
N SER A 46 6.90 9.06 4.84
CA SER A 46 8.22 8.63 5.35
C SER A 46 8.51 7.16 5.01
N ILE A 47 7.48 6.33 5.01
CA ILE A 47 7.62 4.89 4.79
C ILE A 47 7.85 4.56 3.32
N LEU A 48 7.10 5.19 2.42
CA LEU A 48 7.19 4.90 0.99
C LEU A 48 8.61 5.05 0.43
N PRO A 49 9.35 6.14 0.70
CA PRO A 49 10.70 6.27 0.17
C PRO A 49 11.64 5.16 0.60
N GLN A 50 11.46 4.60 1.79
CA GLN A 50 12.29 3.51 2.28
C GLN A 50 12.17 2.26 1.40
N TYR A 51 10.99 2.01 0.86
CA TYR A 51 10.77 0.90 -0.06
C TYR A 51 11.19 1.24 -1.48
N GLU A 52 11.09 2.51 -1.87
CA GLU A 52 11.50 2.94 -3.20
C GLU A 52 13.02 2.95 -3.37
N THR A 53 13.75 3.35 -2.32
CA THR A 53 15.21 3.42 -2.36
C THR A 53 15.87 2.08 -2.09
N GLY A 54 15.10 1.08 -1.65
CA GLY A 54 15.66 -0.21 -1.30
C GLY A 54 16.27 -0.28 0.08
N GLU A 55 16.10 0.75 0.91
CA GLU A 55 16.58 0.74 2.30
C GLU A 55 15.87 -0.31 3.12
N LYS A 56 14.61 -0.55 2.81
CA LYS A 56 13.84 -1.62 3.42
C LYS A 56 13.40 -2.60 2.36
N TYR A 57 13.45 -3.87 2.71
CA TYR A 57 12.89 -4.91 1.88
C TYR A 57 11.59 -5.37 2.50
N SER A 58 10.64 -5.74 1.66
CA SER A 58 9.39 -6.31 2.13
C SER A 58 9.66 -7.65 2.82
N TYR A 59 8.63 -8.19 3.45
CA TYR A 59 8.69 -9.48 4.13
C TYR A 59 9.10 -10.64 3.20
N GLY A 60 9.23 -10.39 1.90
CA GLY A 60 9.74 -11.36 0.95
C GLY A 60 10.41 -10.63 -0.18
N SER A 61 11.65 -11.00 -0.53
CA SER A 61 12.40 -10.30 -1.57
C SER A 61 11.65 -10.29 -2.91
N ARG A 62 10.92 -11.36 -3.21
CA ARG A 62 10.12 -11.44 -4.44
C ARG A 62 8.94 -10.49 -4.45
N SER A 63 8.49 -10.05 -3.27
CA SER A 63 7.34 -9.16 -3.12
C SER A 63 7.71 -7.70 -3.08
N HIS A 64 9.01 -7.39 -3.07
CA HIS A 64 9.48 -6.00 -2.91
C HIS A 64 8.83 -5.04 -3.90
N THR A 65 8.91 -5.35 -5.19
CA THR A 65 8.33 -4.50 -6.24
C THR A 65 6.82 -4.36 -6.09
N SER A 66 6.14 -5.47 -5.78
CA SER A 66 4.68 -5.46 -5.63
C SER A 66 4.26 -4.65 -4.41
N VAL A 67 5.00 -4.74 -3.31
CA VAL A 67 4.72 -3.95 -2.11
C VAL A 67 4.92 -2.47 -2.40
N LYS A 68 5.99 -2.13 -3.10
CA LYS A 68 6.26 -0.75 -3.51
C LYS A 68 5.13 -0.19 -4.36
N GLN A 69 4.65 -0.97 -5.33
CA GLN A 69 3.53 -0.55 -6.17
C GLN A 69 2.25 -0.37 -5.35
N ALA A 70 1.98 -1.28 -4.44
CA ALA A 70 0.80 -1.16 -3.57
C ALA A 70 0.87 0.11 -2.72
N LEU A 71 2.05 0.42 -2.16
CA LEU A 71 2.24 1.64 -1.37
C LEU A 71 2.06 2.90 -2.21
N ARG A 72 2.57 2.91 -3.44
CA ARG A 72 2.41 4.05 -4.33
C ARG A 72 0.94 4.30 -4.64
N HIS A 73 0.20 3.24 -4.94
CA HIS A 73 -1.22 3.36 -5.23
C HIS A 73 -1.99 3.79 -3.99
N PHE A 74 -1.63 3.26 -2.83
CA PHE A 74 -2.28 3.64 -1.57
C PHE A 74 -2.03 5.11 -1.25
N ASN A 75 -0.81 5.58 -1.44
CA ASN A 75 -0.48 7.00 -1.24
C ASN A 75 -1.29 7.90 -2.19
N LYS A 76 -1.41 7.49 -3.44
CA LYS A 76 -2.20 8.24 -4.42
C LYS A 76 -3.67 8.29 -4.02
N PHE A 77 -4.21 7.16 -3.57
CA PHE A 77 -5.57 7.09 -3.07
C PHE A 77 -5.79 8.05 -1.89
N LEU A 78 -4.89 8.04 -0.92
CA LEU A 78 -4.98 8.92 0.23
C LEU A 78 -4.95 10.38 -0.17
N THR A 79 -4.10 10.72 -1.12
CA THR A 79 -3.97 12.09 -1.61
C THR A 79 -5.24 12.56 -2.32
N GLN A 80 -5.87 11.69 -3.10
CA GLN A 80 -7.05 12.06 -3.89
C GLN A 80 -8.35 11.97 -3.11
N GLU A 81 -8.49 10.98 -2.23
CA GLU A 81 -9.77 10.66 -1.62
C GLU A 81 -9.89 11.05 -0.15
N GLU A 82 -8.78 11.06 0.58
CA GLU A 82 -8.80 11.26 2.03
C GLU A 82 -8.34 12.66 2.47
N ARG A 83 -7.88 13.48 1.54
CA ARG A 83 -7.51 14.86 1.85
C ARG A 83 -8.66 15.83 1.60
#